data_1460dc9d4d9da60ac3953708f0ca5a36
#
_entry.id   1460dc9d4d9da60ac3953708f0ca5a36
#
_cell.length_a   1.000
_cell.length_b   1.000
_cell.length_c   1.000
_cell.angle_alpha   90.00
_cell.angle_beta   90.00
_cell.angle_gamma   90.00
#
_symmetry.space_group_name_H-M   'P 1'
#
loop_
_entity.id
_entity.type
_entity.pdbx_description
1 polymer ?
#
loop_
_entity_poly.entity_id
_entity_poly.type
_entity_poly.pdbx_seq_one_letter_code
_entity_poly.pdbx_strand_id
1 'polypeptide(L)'
;MKKIAIAAGLAMTLGFSAVQASVPGYAVNSSDTVWRTSFGDCWQTSSWSADKAIPGCAGYVAQAEPAPAPAPAPAPAPEVAEIERKFALYFDFDSTRVGDISTVVNHIGSLASVERINLVGHADRIGNAAYNDRLSQRRADAVAAALANAGVNPSLMSASSMGSRSPVANCSGRGAELIACLRPDRRVDVEIIGTRRAQ
;
A
#
# COMPACT_ATOMS: atom_id res chain seq x y z
N MET A 1 -15.96 -45.74 35.04
CA MET A 1 -17.22 -46.22 34.45
C MET A 1 -17.94 -45.00 33.90
N LYS A 2 -17.73 -44.69 32.61
CA LYS A 2 -18.39 -43.58 31.91
C LYS A 2 -19.46 -44.18 31.01
N LYS A 3 -20.70 -43.83 31.26
CA LYS A 3 -21.87 -44.26 30.49
C LYS A 3 -21.96 -43.44 29.21
N ILE A 4 -21.89 -44.10 28.07
CA ILE A 4 -22.08 -43.51 26.74
C ILE A 4 -23.59 -43.57 26.43
N ALA A 5 -24.23 -42.41 26.26
CA ALA A 5 -25.61 -42.29 25.81
C ALA A 5 -25.61 -42.22 24.27
N ILE A 6 -26.22 -43.23 23.65
CA ILE A 6 -26.44 -43.25 22.19
C ILE A 6 -27.77 -42.51 21.93
N ALA A 7 -27.69 -41.36 21.24
CA ALA A 7 -28.86 -40.63 20.76
C ALA A 7 -29.21 -41.17 19.36
N ALA A 8 -30.36 -41.82 19.25
CA ALA A 8 -30.94 -42.28 18.01
C ALA A 8 -31.50 -41.04 17.23
N GLY A 9 -30.83 -40.67 16.12
CA GLY A 9 -31.31 -39.65 15.22
C GLY A 9 -32.39 -40.19 14.29
N LEU A 10 -33.60 -39.62 14.38
CA LEU A 10 -34.76 -39.90 13.51
C LEU A 10 -34.50 -39.19 12.17
N ALA A 11 -34.19 -39.93 11.12
CA ALA A 11 -34.06 -39.40 9.75
C ALA A 11 -35.45 -39.15 9.19
N MET A 12 -35.91 -37.89 9.11
CA MET A 12 -37.05 -37.48 8.32
C MET A 12 -36.66 -37.47 6.84
N THR A 13 -37.15 -38.44 6.09
CA THR A 13 -37.11 -38.41 4.62
C THR A 13 -38.16 -37.41 4.12
N LEU A 14 -37.71 -36.20 3.75
CA LEU A 14 -38.51 -35.27 2.98
C LEU A 14 -38.70 -35.86 1.59
N GLY A 15 -39.85 -36.41 1.30
CA GLY A 15 -40.26 -36.83 -0.04
C GLY A 15 -40.36 -35.59 -0.95
N PHE A 16 -39.38 -35.40 -1.83
CA PHE A 16 -39.49 -34.48 -2.95
C PHE A 16 -40.51 -35.07 -3.92
N SER A 17 -41.76 -34.57 -3.92
CA SER A 17 -42.70 -34.74 -5.04
C SER A 17 -42.09 -33.99 -6.22
N ALA A 18 -41.54 -34.70 -7.19
CA ALA A 18 -41.17 -34.15 -8.47
C ALA A 18 -42.44 -33.59 -9.12
N VAL A 19 -42.62 -32.28 -9.14
CA VAL A 19 -43.57 -31.60 -9.99
C VAL A 19 -43.12 -31.86 -11.43
N GLN A 20 -43.79 -32.76 -12.11
CA GLN A 20 -43.60 -33.00 -13.55
C GLN A 20 -44.02 -31.71 -14.26
N ALA A 21 -43.03 -30.95 -14.72
CA ALA A 21 -43.25 -29.79 -15.54
C ALA A 21 -43.68 -30.23 -16.92
N SER A 22 -45.00 -30.27 -17.18
CA SER A 22 -45.49 -30.44 -18.55
C SER A 22 -44.91 -29.35 -19.43
N VAL A 23 -44.42 -29.73 -20.62
CA VAL A 23 -43.83 -28.75 -21.56
C VAL A 23 -44.95 -27.99 -22.23
N PRO A 24 -45.25 -26.73 -21.76
CA PRO A 24 -46.45 -26.02 -22.21
C PRO A 24 -46.34 -25.62 -23.68
N GLY A 25 -47.39 -25.86 -24.43
CA GLY A 25 -47.44 -25.51 -25.86
C GLY A 25 -46.99 -26.61 -26.81
N TYR A 26 -46.52 -27.75 -26.32
CA TYR A 26 -46.14 -28.90 -27.16
C TYR A 26 -46.94 -30.16 -26.83
N ALA A 27 -47.14 -31.02 -27.83
CA ALA A 27 -47.70 -32.32 -27.60
C ALA A 27 -46.60 -33.27 -27.07
N VAL A 28 -46.85 -33.92 -25.94
CA VAL A 28 -45.91 -34.83 -25.29
C VAL A 28 -46.50 -36.23 -25.15
N ASN A 29 -45.64 -37.23 -25.02
CA ASN A 29 -46.02 -38.59 -24.67
C ASN A 29 -46.20 -38.76 -23.15
N SER A 30 -46.48 -39.93 -22.70
CA SER A 30 -46.66 -40.30 -21.29
C SER A 30 -45.40 -40.12 -20.42
N SER A 31 -44.24 -39.88 -21.06
CA SER A 31 -42.94 -39.61 -20.39
C SER A 31 -42.50 -38.16 -20.59
N ASP A 32 -43.39 -37.23 -20.84
CA ASP A 32 -43.17 -35.79 -21.06
C ASP A 32 -42.16 -35.47 -22.21
N THR A 33 -41.97 -36.43 -23.13
CA THR A 33 -41.09 -36.20 -24.30
C THR A 33 -41.94 -35.58 -25.43
N VAL A 34 -41.47 -34.43 -25.95
CA VAL A 34 -42.11 -33.71 -27.05
C VAL A 34 -42.14 -34.58 -28.34
N TRP A 35 -43.30 -34.71 -28.92
CA TRP A 35 -43.45 -35.40 -30.17
C TRP A 35 -42.81 -34.60 -31.30
N ARG A 36 -42.09 -35.33 -32.18
CA ARG A 36 -41.46 -34.73 -33.36
C ARG A 36 -42.00 -35.39 -34.64
N THR A 37 -42.05 -34.59 -35.70
CA THR A 37 -42.32 -35.10 -37.05
C THR A 37 -41.15 -35.93 -37.56
N SER A 38 -41.34 -36.65 -38.64
CA SER A 38 -40.24 -37.34 -39.35
C SER A 38 -39.15 -36.40 -39.87
N PHE A 39 -39.42 -35.13 -39.96
CA PHE A 39 -38.48 -34.07 -40.34
C PHE A 39 -37.80 -33.40 -39.16
N GLY A 40 -38.12 -33.81 -37.92
CA GLY A 40 -37.51 -33.29 -36.69
C GLY A 40 -38.23 -32.12 -36.05
N ASP A 41 -39.29 -31.58 -36.65
CA ASP A 41 -40.07 -30.48 -36.10
C ASP A 41 -40.90 -30.94 -34.92
N CYS A 42 -41.04 -30.05 -33.90
CA CYS A 42 -41.83 -30.32 -32.70
C CYS A 42 -43.32 -30.08 -32.94
N TRP A 43 -44.20 -30.99 -32.46
CA TRP A 43 -45.62 -30.82 -32.57
C TRP A 43 -46.09 -29.76 -31.54
N GLN A 44 -46.57 -28.63 -32.11
CA GLN A 44 -47.14 -27.53 -31.32
C GLN A 44 -48.62 -27.73 -31.10
N THR A 45 -49.10 -27.39 -29.91
CA THR A 45 -50.54 -27.39 -29.59
C THR A 45 -51.14 -25.98 -29.85
N SER A 46 -52.47 -25.87 -29.82
CA SER A 46 -53.14 -24.56 -29.96
C SER A 46 -52.78 -23.55 -28.90
N SER A 47 -52.14 -23.97 -27.81
CA SER A 47 -51.66 -23.11 -26.72
C SER A 47 -50.20 -22.73 -26.86
N TRP A 48 -49.54 -23.06 -27.95
CA TRP A 48 -48.15 -22.70 -28.22
C TRP A 48 -48.03 -21.20 -28.52
N SER A 49 -46.96 -20.59 -28.06
CA SER A 49 -46.54 -19.21 -28.37
C SER A 49 -45.01 -19.15 -28.39
N ALA A 50 -44.44 -18.11 -29.01
CA ALA A 50 -42.99 -18.02 -29.20
C ALA A 50 -42.17 -17.93 -27.89
N ASP A 51 -42.78 -17.41 -26.84
CA ASP A 51 -42.21 -17.35 -25.47
C ASP A 51 -42.11 -18.74 -24.80
N LYS A 52 -42.81 -19.74 -25.32
CA LYS A 52 -42.76 -21.13 -24.87
C LYS A 52 -41.84 -22.00 -25.70
N ALA A 53 -41.15 -21.46 -26.68
CA ALA A 53 -40.27 -22.21 -27.54
C ALA A 53 -39.11 -22.82 -26.73
N ILE A 54 -38.88 -24.12 -26.94
CA ILE A 54 -37.81 -24.90 -26.28
C ILE A 54 -36.63 -25.17 -27.18
N PRO A 55 -35.41 -25.39 -26.62
CA PRO A 55 -34.22 -25.72 -27.41
C PRO A 55 -34.48 -26.92 -28.36
N GLY A 56 -34.07 -26.75 -29.61
CA GLY A 56 -34.21 -27.80 -30.65
C GLY A 56 -35.60 -27.92 -31.28
N CYS A 57 -36.54 -26.98 -31.02
CA CYS A 57 -37.80 -26.83 -31.72
C CYS A 57 -37.85 -25.51 -32.48
N ALA A 58 -38.64 -25.44 -33.54
CA ALA A 58 -38.82 -24.23 -34.34
C ALA A 58 -39.29 -23.03 -33.47
N GLY A 59 -38.75 -21.85 -33.71
CA GLY A 59 -39.12 -20.66 -32.97
C GLY A 59 -38.28 -20.42 -31.69
N TYR A 60 -37.40 -21.35 -31.31
CA TYR A 60 -36.52 -21.12 -30.18
C TYR A 60 -35.42 -20.11 -30.55
N VAL A 61 -35.43 -18.99 -29.87
CA VAL A 61 -34.31 -18.04 -29.92
C VAL A 61 -33.58 -18.17 -28.58
N ALA A 62 -32.34 -18.65 -28.63
CA ALA A 62 -31.53 -18.70 -27.40
C ALA A 62 -31.44 -17.30 -26.79
N GLN A 63 -32.01 -17.15 -25.60
CA GLN A 63 -31.86 -15.91 -24.86
C GLN A 63 -30.37 -15.78 -24.53
N ALA A 64 -29.71 -14.77 -25.07
CA ALA A 64 -28.32 -14.50 -24.75
C ALA A 64 -28.21 -14.43 -23.23
N GLU A 65 -27.35 -15.28 -22.65
CA GLU A 65 -27.06 -15.23 -21.23
C GLU A 65 -26.62 -13.81 -20.91
N PRO A 66 -27.22 -13.12 -19.92
CA PRO A 66 -26.82 -11.76 -19.58
C PRO A 66 -25.31 -11.76 -19.36
N ALA A 67 -24.60 -10.88 -20.08
CA ALA A 67 -23.17 -10.76 -19.92
C ALA A 67 -22.85 -10.63 -18.43
N PRO A 68 -21.83 -11.34 -17.91
CA PRO A 68 -21.46 -11.24 -16.50
C PRO A 68 -21.27 -9.77 -16.16
N ALA A 69 -21.88 -9.32 -15.06
CA ALA A 69 -21.75 -7.95 -14.59
C ALA A 69 -20.25 -7.60 -14.52
N PRO A 70 -19.85 -6.42 -15.01
CA PRO A 70 -18.46 -6.01 -14.93
C PRO A 70 -17.99 -6.16 -13.48
N ALA A 71 -16.83 -6.80 -13.30
CA ALA A 71 -16.22 -6.95 -11.99
C ALA A 71 -16.14 -5.56 -11.32
N PRO A 72 -16.44 -5.44 -10.02
CA PRO A 72 -16.31 -4.17 -9.31
C PRO A 72 -14.91 -3.62 -9.56
N ALA A 73 -14.83 -2.35 -9.97
CA ALA A 73 -13.56 -1.68 -10.14
C ALA A 73 -12.71 -1.85 -8.86
N PRO A 74 -11.40 -2.15 -8.98
CA PRO A 74 -10.55 -2.26 -7.80
C PRO A 74 -10.71 -0.99 -6.96
N ALA A 75 -10.89 -1.18 -5.65
CA ALA A 75 -10.97 -0.07 -4.71
C ALA A 75 -9.74 0.85 -4.92
N PRO A 76 -9.91 2.18 -4.93
CA PRO A 76 -8.79 3.10 -5.07
C PRO A 76 -7.73 2.74 -4.02
N ALA A 77 -6.48 2.60 -4.47
CA ALA A 77 -5.36 2.38 -3.57
C ALA A 77 -5.33 3.51 -2.53
N PRO A 78 -5.00 3.25 -1.25
CA PRO A 78 -4.92 4.28 -0.24
C PRO A 78 -4.00 5.39 -0.72
N GLU A 79 -4.51 6.61 -0.74
CA GLU A 79 -3.76 7.79 -1.16
C GLU A 79 -2.59 7.98 -0.17
N VAL A 80 -1.35 7.83 -0.64
CA VAL A 80 -0.15 8.07 0.15
C VAL A 80 0.37 9.46 -0.19
N ALA A 81 0.48 10.32 0.83
CA ALA A 81 1.08 11.65 0.65
C ALA A 81 2.60 11.55 0.77
N GLU A 82 3.32 12.05 -0.22
CA GLU A 82 4.77 12.26 -0.11
C GLU A 82 5.03 13.39 0.90
N ILE A 83 5.96 13.15 1.81
CA ILE A 83 6.34 14.09 2.85
C ILE A 83 7.85 14.31 2.80
N GLU A 84 8.23 15.58 2.71
CA GLU A 84 9.59 16.04 2.93
C GLU A 84 9.67 16.73 4.30
N ARG A 85 10.64 16.33 5.11
CA ARG A 85 10.90 16.96 6.41
C ARG A 85 12.37 17.22 6.61
N LYS A 86 12.70 18.42 7.10
CA LYS A 86 14.07 18.84 7.37
C LYS A 86 14.29 19.03 8.88
N PHE A 87 15.44 18.57 9.35
CA PHE A 87 15.91 18.75 10.71
C PHE A 87 17.34 19.28 10.69
N ALA A 88 17.74 20.04 11.72
CA ALA A 88 19.12 20.48 11.89
C ALA A 88 19.65 19.93 13.22
N LEU A 89 20.76 19.21 13.15
CA LEU A 89 21.50 18.70 14.31
C LEU A 89 22.75 19.52 14.49
N TYR A 90 22.89 20.17 15.65
CA TYR A 90 23.96 21.12 15.94
C TYR A 90 25.13 20.47 16.66
N PHE A 91 26.33 21.00 16.41
CA PHE A 91 27.57 20.50 16.95
C PHE A 91 28.34 21.56 17.73
N ASP A 92 29.08 21.11 18.71
CA ASP A 92 30.05 21.96 19.41
C ASP A 92 31.23 22.32 18.51
N PHE A 93 32.01 23.32 18.94
CA PHE A 93 33.17 23.75 18.22
C PHE A 93 34.17 22.59 18.10
N ASP A 94 34.71 22.39 16.90
CA ASP A 94 35.68 21.34 16.56
C ASP A 94 35.27 19.91 17.00
N SER A 95 33.98 19.65 17.07
CA SER A 95 33.42 18.38 17.53
C SER A 95 32.62 17.67 16.45
N THR A 96 32.62 16.33 16.50
CA THR A 96 31.78 15.42 15.71
C THR A 96 30.80 14.64 16.60
N ARG A 97 30.71 15.00 17.88
CA ARG A 97 29.80 14.33 18.82
C ARG A 97 28.36 14.63 18.45
N VAL A 98 27.61 13.60 18.13
CA VAL A 98 26.19 13.70 17.82
C VAL A 98 25.40 13.89 19.12
N GLY A 99 24.52 14.88 19.14
CA GLY A 99 23.58 15.10 20.25
C GLY A 99 22.38 14.16 20.18
N ASP A 100 21.24 14.63 20.72
CA ASP A 100 19.99 13.87 20.70
C ASP A 100 19.41 13.82 19.29
N ILE A 101 19.14 12.61 18.81
CA ILE A 101 18.51 12.30 17.50
C ILE A 101 17.08 11.79 17.63
N SER A 102 16.52 11.76 18.85
CA SER A 102 15.22 11.15 19.11
C SER A 102 14.10 11.73 18.25
N THR A 103 14.10 13.06 18.03
CA THR A 103 13.11 13.72 17.19
C THR A 103 13.16 13.23 15.74
N VAL A 104 14.36 13.02 15.20
CA VAL A 104 14.58 12.49 13.83
C VAL A 104 14.11 11.04 13.76
N VAL A 105 14.52 10.21 14.70
CA VAL A 105 14.15 8.78 14.75
C VAL A 105 12.65 8.61 14.92
N ASN A 106 12.02 9.37 15.80
CA ASN A 106 10.56 9.33 15.99
C ASN A 106 9.80 9.74 14.73
N HIS A 107 10.31 10.77 14.02
CA HIS A 107 9.71 11.15 12.74
C HIS A 107 9.84 10.03 11.71
N ILE A 108 11.01 9.43 11.54
CA ILE A 108 11.22 8.27 10.65
C ILE A 108 10.25 7.14 11.00
N GLY A 109 10.11 6.80 12.28
CA GLY A 109 9.19 5.76 12.75
C GLY A 109 7.71 6.06 12.53
N SER A 110 7.33 7.33 12.32
CA SER A 110 5.96 7.75 12.03
C SER A 110 5.55 7.66 10.57
N LEU A 111 6.50 7.43 9.66
CA LEU A 111 6.25 7.31 8.23
C LEU A 111 5.77 5.89 7.87
N ALA A 112 4.97 5.79 6.83
CA ALA A 112 4.56 4.50 6.26
C ALA A 112 5.71 3.86 5.48
N SER A 113 6.50 4.67 4.79
CA SER A 113 7.75 4.26 4.16
C SER A 113 8.75 5.42 4.14
N VAL A 114 10.03 5.10 4.16
CA VAL A 114 11.12 6.06 3.95
C VAL A 114 11.74 5.75 2.61
N GLU A 115 11.86 6.76 1.75
CA GLU A 115 12.43 6.62 0.41
C GLU A 115 13.93 6.95 0.43
N ARG A 116 14.29 8.08 1.06
CA ARG A 116 15.68 8.50 1.21
C ARG A 116 15.87 9.47 2.36
N ILE A 117 17.10 9.53 2.85
CA ILE A 117 17.54 10.44 3.88
C ILE A 117 18.84 11.10 3.40
N ASN A 118 18.82 12.40 3.19
CA ASN A 118 19.99 13.18 2.80
C ASN A 118 20.59 13.85 4.03
N LEU A 119 21.87 13.64 4.26
CA LEU A 119 22.63 14.20 5.38
C LEU A 119 23.69 15.16 4.81
N VAL A 120 23.55 16.45 5.09
CA VAL A 120 24.47 17.46 4.59
C VAL A 120 25.19 18.10 5.78
N GLY A 121 26.49 17.81 5.90
CA GLY A 121 27.33 18.36 6.96
C GLY A 121 27.82 19.77 6.64
N HIS A 122 27.84 20.62 7.69
CA HIS A 122 28.34 22.01 7.64
C HIS A 122 29.35 22.28 8.74
N ALA A 123 30.24 23.20 8.47
CA ALA A 123 31.19 23.75 9.44
C ALA A 123 31.09 25.28 9.45
N ASP A 124 31.49 25.89 10.55
CA ASP A 124 31.66 27.33 10.60
C ASP A 124 32.88 27.81 9.79
N ARG A 125 33.03 29.08 9.63
CA ARG A 125 34.12 29.68 8.84
C ARG A 125 35.49 29.71 9.54
N ILE A 126 35.59 29.26 10.79
CA ILE A 126 36.85 29.24 11.52
C ILE A 126 37.71 28.06 11.01
N GLY A 127 38.97 28.33 10.64
CA GLY A 127 39.87 27.33 10.07
C GLY A 127 39.96 27.39 8.55
N ASN A 128 40.73 26.49 7.97
CA ASN A 128 40.88 26.42 6.52
C ASN A 128 39.79 25.56 5.88
N ALA A 129 39.52 25.84 4.59
CA ALA A 129 38.45 25.17 3.86
C ALA A 129 38.60 23.64 3.80
N ALA A 130 39.84 23.13 3.54
CA ALA A 130 40.09 21.69 3.46
C ALA A 130 39.84 20.96 4.80
N TYR A 131 40.13 21.62 5.91
CA TYR A 131 39.80 21.10 7.24
C TYR A 131 38.28 21.06 7.47
N ASN A 132 37.58 22.17 7.14
CA ASN A 132 36.14 22.28 7.31
C ASN A 132 35.38 21.31 6.41
N ASP A 133 35.87 21.02 5.21
CA ASP A 133 35.29 19.99 4.34
C ASP A 133 35.38 18.61 4.99
N ARG A 134 36.52 18.23 5.54
CA ARG A 134 36.69 16.97 6.25
C ARG A 134 35.87 16.91 7.56
N LEU A 135 35.81 18.00 8.31
CA LEU A 135 35.08 18.06 9.57
C LEU A 135 33.57 17.92 9.32
N SER A 136 33.04 18.62 8.32
CA SER A 136 31.64 18.55 7.95
C SER A 136 31.24 17.15 7.43
N GLN A 137 32.13 16.50 6.64
CA GLN A 137 31.92 15.11 6.22
C GLN A 137 31.89 14.17 7.42
N ARG A 138 32.85 14.24 8.34
CA ARG A 138 32.84 13.40 9.55
C ARG A 138 31.58 13.61 10.41
N ARG A 139 31.01 14.83 10.45
CA ARG A 139 29.74 15.11 11.14
C ARG A 139 28.57 14.38 10.46
N ALA A 140 28.48 14.48 9.14
CA ALA A 140 27.44 13.79 8.38
C ALA A 140 27.54 12.26 8.55
N ASP A 141 28.76 11.71 8.49
CA ASP A 141 29.02 10.28 8.69
C ASP A 141 28.67 9.84 10.13
N ALA A 142 28.96 10.67 11.12
CA ALA A 142 28.61 10.39 12.52
C ALA A 142 27.09 10.35 12.74
N VAL A 143 26.34 11.26 12.10
CA VAL A 143 24.88 11.23 12.14
C VAL A 143 24.34 9.99 11.42
N ALA A 144 24.88 9.64 10.24
CA ALA A 144 24.50 8.42 9.53
C ALA A 144 24.71 7.18 10.41
N ALA A 145 25.86 7.07 11.07
CA ALA A 145 26.14 5.97 11.99
C ALA A 145 25.19 5.95 13.20
N ALA A 146 24.85 7.10 13.76
CA ALA A 146 23.91 7.20 14.86
C ALA A 146 22.49 6.76 14.47
N LEU A 147 22.03 7.16 13.28
CA LEU A 147 20.74 6.73 12.74
C LEU A 147 20.74 5.22 12.41
N ALA A 148 21.82 4.69 11.86
CA ALA A 148 21.96 3.24 11.61
C ALA A 148 21.89 2.43 12.92
N ASN A 149 22.57 2.90 13.97
CA ASN A 149 22.53 2.29 15.30
C ASN A 149 21.13 2.37 15.94
N ALA A 150 20.33 3.36 15.55
CA ALA A 150 18.93 3.47 15.94
C ALA A 150 17.97 2.63 15.07
N GLY A 151 18.50 1.80 14.15
CA GLY A 151 17.71 0.87 13.32
C GLY A 151 17.28 1.41 11.95
N VAL A 152 17.78 2.60 11.53
CA VAL A 152 17.51 3.14 10.20
C VAL A 152 18.38 2.42 9.16
N ASN A 153 17.76 1.99 8.05
CA ASN A 153 18.48 1.27 7.00
C ASN A 153 19.56 2.18 6.34
N PRO A 154 20.84 1.79 6.41
CA PRO A 154 21.94 2.58 5.82
C PRO A 154 21.82 2.82 4.31
N SER A 155 21.19 1.90 3.57
CA SER A 155 21.03 2.05 2.11
C SER A 155 20.12 3.21 1.70
N LEU A 156 19.32 3.73 2.63
CA LEU A 156 18.46 4.89 2.41
C LEU A 156 19.17 6.21 2.69
N MET A 157 20.37 6.18 3.24
CA MET A 157 21.12 7.36 3.68
C MET A 157 22.19 7.77 2.69
N SER A 158 22.29 9.08 2.42
CA SER A 158 23.35 9.71 1.66
C SER A 158 24.00 10.79 2.49
N ALA A 159 25.28 10.69 2.77
CA ALA A 159 26.05 11.67 3.53
C ALA A 159 26.96 12.48 2.62
N SER A 160 26.90 13.80 2.74
CA SER A 160 27.70 14.75 1.96
C SER A 160 28.15 15.92 2.82
N SER A 161 29.07 16.74 2.31
CA SER A 161 29.59 17.89 3.03
C SER A 161 29.60 19.16 2.20
N MET A 162 29.30 20.26 2.86
CA MET A 162 29.38 21.61 2.31
C MET A 162 30.51 22.45 2.94
N GLY A 163 31.24 21.89 3.90
CA GLY A 163 32.24 22.65 4.61
C GLY A 163 31.67 23.93 5.23
N SER A 164 32.37 25.05 5.02
CA SER A 164 31.93 26.38 5.45
C SER A 164 31.25 27.22 4.34
N ARG A 165 30.79 26.56 3.24
CA ARG A 165 30.27 27.26 2.06
C ARG A 165 28.80 27.71 2.18
N SER A 166 28.11 27.26 3.22
CA SER A 166 26.68 27.59 3.43
C SER A 166 26.45 28.19 4.83
N PRO A 167 27.00 29.37 5.14
CA PRO A 167 26.81 30.01 6.43
C PRO A 167 25.35 30.48 6.58
N VAL A 168 24.81 30.34 7.79
CA VAL A 168 23.49 30.87 8.19
C VAL A 168 23.64 31.94 9.29
N ALA A 169 24.75 31.92 10.01
CA ALA A 169 25.01 32.90 11.04
C ALA A 169 25.76 34.13 10.48
N ASN A 170 25.28 35.32 10.83
CA ASN A 170 25.98 36.57 10.52
C ASN A 170 26.65 37.11 11.79
N CYS A 171 27.92 36.75 11.99
CA CYS A 171 28.68 37.01 13.20
C CYS A 171 29.92 37.87 12.90
N SER A 172 30.28 38.71 13.88
CA SER A 172 31.49 39.47 13.87
C SER A 172 32.27 39.30 15.19
N GLY A 173 33.47 39.78 15.28
CA GLY A 173 34.29 39.65 16.51
C GLY A 173 35.30 38.52 16.44
N ARG A 174 35.82 38.09 17.59
CA ARG A 174 36.90 37.08 17.72
C ARG A 174 36.72 36.26 19.00
N GLY A 175 37.48 35.16 19.11
CA GLY A 175 37.52 34.33 20.31
C GLY A 175 36.19 33.64 20.65
N ALA A 176 35.92 33.48 21.92
CA ALA A 176 34.78 32.72 22.44
C ALA A 176 33.42 33.24 21.98
N GLU A 177 33.26 34.57 21.88
CA GLU A 177 32.02 35.18 21.41
C GLU A 177 31.71 34.83 19.95
N LEU A 178 32.71 34.88 19.11
CA LEU A 178 32.57 34.46 17.70
C LEU A 178 32.25 32.98 17.59
N ILE A 179 32.92 32.12 18.38
CA ILE A 179 32.64 30.68 18.41
C ILE A 179 31.18 30.41 18.85
N ALA A 180 30.70 31.09 19.84
CA ALA A 180 29.32 30.98 20.33
C ALA A 180 28.32 31.42 19.25
N CYS A 181 28.55 32.57 18.62
CA CYS A 181 27.67 33.12 17.58
C CYS A 181 27.58 32.23 16.38
N LEU A 182 28.69 31.58 15.94
CA LEU A 182 28.74 30.70 14.78
C LEU A 182 28.16 29.30 15.02
N ARG A 183 27.57 29.03 16.19
CA ARG A 183 26.99 27.71 16.49
C ARG A 183 25.98 27.22 15.43
N PRO A 184 25.10 28.07 14.85
CA PRO A 184 24.16 27.64 13.80
C PRO A 184 24.81 27.12 12.52
N ASP A 185 26.06 27.54 12.23
CA ASP A 185 26.80 27.05 11.06
C ASP A 185 27.37 25.64 11.27
N ARG A 186 27.51 25.20 12.53
CA ARG A 186 28.00 23.88 12.90
C ARG A 186 26.84 22.89 13.01
N ARG A 187 26.35 22.44 11.88
CA ARG A 187 25.17 21.58 11.84
C ARG A 187 25.29 20.45 10.81
N VAL A 188 24.42 19.48 10.94
CA VAL A 188 24.07 18.55 9.87
C VAL A 188 22.59 18.75 9.57
N ASP A 189 22.29 19.10 8.33
CA ASP A 189 20.93 19.15 7.84
C ASP A 189 20.51 17.73 7.45
N VAL A 190 19.40 17.27 8.00
CA VAL A 190 18.82 15.95 7.77
C VAL A 190 17.50 16.16 7.04
N GLU A 191 17.47 15.79 5.77
CA GLU A 191 16.28 15.82 4.94
C GLU A 191 15.74 14.40 4.77
N ILE A 192 14.49 14.19 5.15
CA ILE A 192 13.82 12.90 5.08
C ILE A 192 12.68 12.99 4.10
N ILE A 193 12.69 12.10 3.12
CA ILE A 193 11.64 11.95 2.12
C ILE A 193 11.01 10.58 2.30
N GLY A 194 9.71 10.55 2.39
CA GLY A 194 8.94 9.34 2.62
C GLY A 194 7.46 9.56 2.43
N THR A 195 6.67 8.57 2.75
CA THR A 195 5.22 8.63 2.59
C THR A 195 4.50 8.42 3.92
N ARG A 196 3.32 9.02 4.04
CA ARG A 196 2.39 8.79 5.15
C ARG A 196 1.06 8.32 4.58
N ARG A 197 0.39 7.38 5.26
CA ARG A 197 -0.98 7.04 4.92
C ARG A 197 -1.88 8.26 5.16
N ALA A 198 -2.71 8.61 4.18
CA ALA A 198 -3.81 9.54 4.42
C ALA A 198 -4.73 8.95 5.50
N GLN A 199 -5.07 9.76 6.50
CA GLN A 199 -6.03 9.39 7.56
C GLN A 199 -7.44 9.59 7.05
#